data_52cb88b9d0451b3d3d6701207d50a051
#
_entry.id   52cb88b9d0451b3d3d6701207d50a051
#
_cell.length_a   1.000
_cell.length_b   1.000
_cell.length_c   1.000
_cell.angle_alpha   90.00
_cell.angle_beta   90.00
_cell.angle_gamma   90.00
#
_symmetry.space_group_name_H-M   'P 1'
#
loop_
_entity.id
_entity.type
_entity.pdbx_description
1 polymer ?
#
loop_
_entity_poly.entity_id
_entity_poly.type
_entity_poly.pdbx_seq_one_letter_code
_entity_poly.pdbx_strand_id
1 'polypeptide(L)'
;VPALGALAERIGDHILVTHSAGGFPGWMSAMQNSEVKGVASYEPGGFVFPEGEVPDRIDGLTGGVAGTAVPMEQFKRLTEIPIILYFGDYIPETPSKNLGDENWRVRLQMARKFVEAINRHGGNATLVELPKIGIYGNTHFLMQDLNNAELANLLDKWLNRQRFLTKQK
;
A
#
# COMPACT_ATOMS: atom_id res chain seq x y z
N VAL A 1 -1.48 -16.77 -2.07
CA VAL A 1 -2.78 -16.17 -2.40
C VAL A 1 -3.95 -17.11 -2.11
N PRO A 2 -3.99 -18.42 -2.52
CA PRO A 2 -5.13 -19.27 -2.21
C PRO A 2 -5.49 -19.39 -0.72
N ALA A 3 -4.49 -19.51 0.15
CA ALA A 3 -4.70 -19.58 1.60
C ALA A 3 -5.31 -18.29 2.18
N LEU A 4 -4.93 -17.12 1.64
CA LEU A 4 -5.54 -15.83 2.03
C LEU A 4 -7.00 -15.75 1.57
N GLY A 5 -7.33 -16.29 0.39
CA GLY A 5 -8.70 -16.36 -0.10
C GLY A 5 -9.57 -17.22 0.82
N ALA A 6 -9.13 -18.44 1.13
CA ALA A 6 -9.85 -19.33 2.04
C ALA A 6 -10.02 -18.74 3.46
N LEU A 7 -9.06 -17.94 3.93
CA LEU A 7 -9.19 -17.21 5.18
C LEU A 7 -10.22 -16.08 5.07
N ALA A 8 -10.19 -15.32 3.97
CA ALA A 8 -11.14 -14.24 3.72
C ALA A 8 -12.60 -14.73 3.76
N GLU A 9 -12.89 -15.82 3.06
CA GLU A 9 -14.23 -16.46 3.06
C GLU A 9 -14.70 -16.84 4.47
N ARG A 10 -13.78 -17.25 5.35
CA ARG A 10 -14.11 -17.65 6.72
C ARG A 10 -14.31 -16.48 7.66
N ILE A 11 -13.63 -15.38 7.43
CA ILE A 11 -13.70 -14.17 8.28
C ILE A 11 -14.89 -13.30 7.88
N GLY A 12 -15.28 -13.31 6.61
CA GLY A 12 -16.23 -12.36 6.04
C GLY A 12 -15.60 -10.98 5.84
N ASP A 13 -16.41 -9.93 5.84
CA ASP A 13 -15.97 -8.55 5.59
C ASP A 13 -14.83 -8.11 6.52
N HIS A 14 -13.71 -7.70 5.94
CA HIS A 14 -12.51 -7.32 6.69
C HIS A 14 -11.66 -6.27 5.97
N ILE A 15 -10.73 -5.69 6.71
CA ILE A 15 -9.69 -4.79 6.20
C ILE A 15 -8.36 -5.55 6.19
N LEU A 16 -7.64 -5.48 5.09
CA LEU A 16 -6.27 -5.97 5.03
C LEU A 16 -5.30 -4.91 5.55
N VAL A 17 -4.48 -5.30 6.53
CA VAL A 17 -3.30 -4.52 6.94
C VAL A 17 -2.07 -5.28 6.50
N THR A 18 -1.24 -4.68 5.65
CA THR A 18 -0.06 -5.33 5.08
C THR A 18 1.20 -4.52 5.34
N HIS A 19 2.35 -5.19 5.29
CA HIS A 19 3.65 -4.56 5.41
C HIS A 19 4.65 -5.20 4.44
N SER A 20 5.51 -4.38 3.82
CA SER A 20 6.69 -4.82 3.07
C SER A 20 6.35 -5.84 1.97
N ALA A 21 6.95 -7.02 2.01
CA ALA A 21 6.69 -8.13 1.08
C ALA A 21 5.21 -8.58 1.08
N GLY A 22 4.47 -8.36 2.17
CA GLY A 22 3.05 -8.63 2.27
C GLY A 22 2.16 -7.72 1.40
N GLY A 23 2.68 -6.60 0.92
CA GLY A 23 1.92 -5.67 0.07
C GLY A 23 1.44 -6.34 -1.23
N PHE A 24 2.33 -6.99 -1.98
CA PHE A 24 1.97 -7.63 -3.24
C PHE A 24 0.90 -8.73 -3.09
N PRO A 25 1.05 -9.74 -2.21
CA PRO A 25 -0.04 -10.69 -1.94
C PRO A 25 -1.31 -10.02 -1.40
N GLY A 26 -1.20 -8.89 -0.70
CA GLY A 26 -2.34 -8.08 -0.27
C GLY A 26 -3.15 -7.55 -1.44
N TRP A 27 -2.51 -6.96 -2.44
CA TRP A 27 -3.18 -6.51 -3.67
C TRP A 27 -3.87 -7.66 -4.40
N MET A 28 -3.15 -8.78 -4.56
CA MET A 28 -3.72 -9.99 -5.19
C MET A 28 -4.93 -10.53 -4.42
N SER A 29 -4.90 -10.50 -3.09
CA SER A 29 -6.03 -10.91 -2.27
C SER A 29 -7.21 -9.95 -2.43
N ALA A 30 -6.98 -8.64 -2.38
CA ALA A 30 -8.03 -7.63 -2.53
C ALA A 30 -8.71 -7.67 -3.90
N MET A 31 -7.98 -8.03 -4.97
CA MET A 31 -8.54 -8.20 -6.30
C MET A 31 -9.40 -9.45 -6.44
N GLN A 32 -9.14 -10.49 -5.65
CA GLN A 32 -9.77 -11.82 -5.79
C GLN A 32 -10.91 -12.07 -4.78
N ASN A 33 -11.01 -11.27 -3.72
CA ASN A 33 -11.95 -11.52 -2.62
C ASN A 33 -12.85 -10.30 -2.37
N SER A 34 -14.15 -10.49 -2.50
CA SER A 34 -15.17 -9.44 -2.26
C SER A 34 -15.30 -9.04 -0.79
N GLU A 35 -14.83 -9.90 0.12
CA GLU A 35 -14.83 -9.69 1.56
C GLU A 35 -13.79 -8.65 2.01
N VAL A 36 -12.78 -8.37 1.17
CA VAL A 36 -11.82 -7.27 1.44
C VAL A 36 -12.52 -5.94 1.17
N LYS A 37 -12.74 -5.15 2.21
CA LYS A 37 -13.43 -3.85 2.14
C LYS A 37 -12.48 -2.65 2.11
N GLY A 38 -11.20 -2.86 2.35
CA GLY A 38 -10.18 -1.83 2.28
C GLY A 38 -8.79 -2.39 2.56
N VAL A 39 -7.77 -1.64 2.18
CA VAL A 39 -6.37 -2.02 2.40
C VAL A 39 -5.60 -0.86 3.03
N ALA A 40 -4.92 -1.13 4.14
CA ALA A 40 -3.88 -0.26 4.69
C ALA A 40 -2.53 -0.95 4.54
N SER A 41 -1.61 -0.35 3.80
CA SER A 41 -0.32 -0.96 3.48
C SER A 41 0.84 -0.08 3.93
N TYR A 42 1.71 -0.64 4.74
CA TYR A 42 2.92 0.00 5.23
C TYR A 42 4.10 -0.42 4.35
N GLU A 43 4.68 0.54 3.63
CA GLU A 43 5.83 0.37 2.73
C GLU A 43 5.75 -0.91 1.88
N PRO A 44 4.74 -1.07 1.02
CA PRO A 44 4.60 -2.26 0.18
C PRO A 44 5.79 -2.45 -0.75
N GLY A 45 6.24 -3.70 -0.86
CA GLY A 45 7.41 -4.06 -1.67
C GLY A 45 7.15 -4.16 -3.17
N GLY A 46 5.89 -4.30 -3.62
CA GLY A 46 5.53 -4.47 -5.03
C GLY A 46 4.14 -3.93 -5.33
N PHE A 47 3.87 -3.69 -6.63
CA PHE A 47 2.67 -3.01 -7.10
C PHE A 47 2.12 -3.65 -8.37
N VAL A 48 0.81 -3.54 -8.56
CA VAL A 48 0.10 -4.03 -9.73
C VAL A 48 -0.46 -2.86 -10.55
N PHE A 49 -0.56 -3.06 -11.86
CA PHE A 49 -1.11 -2.06 -12.79
C PHE A 49 -1.94 -2.75 -13.86
N PRO A 50 -2.89 -2.05 -14.48
CA PRO A 50 -3.61 -2.60 -15.61
C PRO A 50 -2.66 -3.00 -16.75
N GLU A 51 -2.96 -4.07 -17.46
CA GLU A 51 -2.30 -4.40 -18.72
C GLU A 51 -2.34 -3.22 -19.68
N GLY A 52 -1.19 -2.90 -20.27
CA GLY A 52 -1.02 -1.74 -21.16
C GLY A 52 -0.77 -0.40 -20.45
N GLU A 53 -0.88 -0.36 -19.10
CA GLU A 53 -0.63 0.86 -18.31
C GLU A 53 0.48 0.67 -17.26
N VAL A 54 1.23 -0.42 -17.34
CA VAL A 54 2.37 -0.64 -16.45
C VAL A 54 3.41 0.43 -16.71
N PRO A 55 3.79 1.24 -15.71
CA PRO A 55 4.81 2.25 -15.89
C PRO A 55 6.19 1.63 -16.15
N ASP A 56 7.06 2.39 -16.78
CA ASP A 56 8.44 1.98 -16.95
C ASP A 56 9.05 1.61 -15.60
N ARG A 57 9.91 0.60 -15.64
CA ARG A 57 10.71 0.19 -14.50
C ARG A 57 11.48 1.38 -13.94
N ILE A 58 11.51 1.51 -12.65
CA ILE A 58 12.34 2.50 -11.97
C ILE A 58 13.62 1.80 -11.52
N ASP A 59 14.73 2.16 -12.16
CA ASP A 59 16.03 1.58 -11.86
C ASP A 59 16.57 2.06 -10.50
N GLY A 60 17.23 1.15 -9.82
CA GLY A 60 17.92 1.38 -8.55
C GLY A 60 19.16 0.51 -8.45
N LEU A 61 19.96 0.69 -7.40
CA LEU A 61 21.24 -0.01 -7.22
C LEU A 61 21.14 -1.54 -7.22
N THR A 62 20.02 -2.09 -6.79
CA THR A 62 19.78 -3.55 -6.67
C THR A 62 18.77 -4.06 -7.69
N GLY A 63 18.74 -3.48 -8.87
CA GLY A 63 17.87 -3.92 -9.95
C GLY A 63 16.52 -3.19 -10.07
N GLY A 64 16.18 -2.26 -9.17
CA GLY A 64 15.01 -1.40 -9.28
C GLY A 64 13.66 -2.10 -9.01
N VAL A 65 12.57 -1.41 -9.35
CA VAL A 65 11.18 -1.86 -9.17
C VAL A 65 10.43 -1.78 -10.49
N ALA A 66 9.77 -2.87 -10.87
CA ALA A 66 8.81 -2.91 -11.97
C ALA A 66 7.40 -3.16 -11.43
N GLY A 67 6.40 -2.60 -12.08
CA GLY A 67 5.01 -2.95 -11.85
C GLY A 67 4.68 -4.34 -12.40
N THR A 68 3.69 -5.00 -11.86
CA THR A 68 3.15 -6.25 -12.37
C THR A 68 1.86 -5.98 -13.13
N ALA A 69 1.80 -6.41 -14.39
CA ALA A 69 0.58 -6.31 -15.19
C ALA A 69 -0.51 -7.25 -14.65
N VAL A 70 -1.73 -6.75 -14.56
CA VAL A 70 -2.91 -7.55 -14.24
C VAL A 70 -4.06 -7.16 -15.20
N PRO A 71 -5.00 -8.08 -15.49
CA PRO A 71 -6.17 -7.74 -16.28
C PRO A 71 -6.94 -6.55 -15.68
N MET A 72 -7.40 -5.64 -16.54
CA MET A 72 -8.15 -4.45 -16.11
C MET A 72 -9.36 -4.82 -15.24
N GLU A 73 -10.04 -5.90 -15.56
CA GLU A 73 -11.20 -6.35 -14.77
C GLU A 73 -10.83 -6.68 -13.32
N GLN A 74 -9.66 -7.28 -13.10
CA GLN A 74 -9.14 -7.53 -11.74
C GLN A 74 -8.71 -6.23 -11.06
N PHE A 75 -8.01 -5.35 -11.80
CA PHE A 75 -7.54 -4.08 -11.25
C PHE A 75 -8.70 -3.19 -10.79
N LYS A 76 -9.82 -3.19 -11.49
CA LYS A 76 -11.03 -2.44 -11.12
C LYS A 76 -11.49 -2.72 -9.69
N ARG A 77 -11.29 -3.93 -9.19
CA ARG A 77 -11.64 -4.26 -7.81
C ARG A 77 -10.90 -3.37 -6.78
N LEU A 78 -9.66 -2.96 -7.07
CA LEU A 78 -8.92 -2.02 -6.23
C LEU A 78 -9.48 -0.59 -6.28
N THR A 79 -10.21 -0.24 -7.31
CA THR A 79 -10.87 1.08 -7.41
C THR A 79 -12.18 1.17 -6.64
N GLU A 80 -12.75 0.04 -6.22
CA GLU A 80 -14.02 -0.05 -5.50
C GLU A 80 -13.87 0.03 -3.97
N ILE A 81 -12.64 -0.10 -3.48
CA ILE A 81 -12.33 -0.10 -2.05
C ILE A 81 -11.37 1.03 -1.69
N PRO A 82 -11.48 1.62 -0.48
CA PRO A 82 -10.50 2.59 -0.03
C PRO A 82 -9.15 1.93 0.26
N ILE A 83 -8.09 2.60 -0.18
CA ILE A 83 -6.72 2.13 -0.02
C ILE A 83 -5.88 3.25 0.59
N ILE A 84 -5.05 2.93 1.58
CA ILE A 84 -4.07 3.86 2.13
C ILE A 84 -2.70 3.21 2.21
N LEU A 85 -1.68 3.93 1.76
CA LEU A 85 -0.28 3.53 1.87
C LEU A 85 0.43 4.50 2.82
N TYR A 86 1.25 3.97 3.71
CA TYR A 86 2.13 4.75 4.58
C TYR A 86 3.59 4.48 4.23
N PHE A 87 4.37 5.54 4.10
CA PHE A 87 5.82 5.48 3.93
C PHE A 87 6.49 6.28 5.04
N GLY A 88 7.55 5.70 5.61
CA GLY A 88 8.30 6.26 6.73
C GLY A 88 9.24 7.39 6.32
N ASP A 89 10.19 7.64 7.21
CA ASP A 89 11.26 8.61 7.05
C ASP A 89 12.49 7.95 6.40
N TYR A 90 13.57 8.70 6.28
CA TYR A 90 14.87 8.26 5.74
C TYR A 90 14.84 7.78 4.28
N ILE A 91 13.78 8.11 3.53
CA ILE A 91 13.67 7.79 2.10
C ILE A 91 14.09 9.02 1.29
N PRO A 92 15.23 9.00 0.61
CA PRO A 92 15.73 10.17 -0.09
C PRO A 92 14.89 10.50 -1.34
N GLU A 93 14.77 11.76 -1.67
CA GLU A 93 14.10 12.20 -2.91
C GLU A 93 15.02 12.03 -4.15
N THR A 94 16.33 12.02 -3.96
CA THR A 94 17.33 11.86 -5.03
C THR A 94 18.06 10.52 -4.92
N PRO A 95 18.66 10.00 -6.01
CA PRO A 95 19.40 8.74 -5.98
C PRO A 95 20.45 8.69 -4.89
N SER A 96 20.46 7.62 -4.11
CA SER A 96 21.38 7.36 -3.01
C SER A 96 22.36 6.24 -3.35
N LYS A 97 23.58 6.33 -2.82
CA LYS A 97 24.57 5.24 -2.89
C LYS A 97 24.36 4.19 -1.80
N ASN A 98 23.50 4.47 -0.82
CA ASN A 98 23.08 3.50 0.19
C ASN A 98 22.03 2.58 -0.41
N LEU A 99 22.25 1.26 -0.31
CA LEU A 99 21.37 0.25 -0.90
C LEU A 99 19.96 0.27 -0.30
N GLY A 100 19.85 0.47 1.01
CA GLY A 100 18.57 0.53 1.71
C GLY A 100 17.75 1.74 1.28
N ASP A 101 18.36 2.92 1.36
CA ASP A 101 17.73 4.18 0.99
C ASP A 101 17.24 4.16 -0.46
N GLU A 102 18.12 3.72 -1.39
CA GLU A 102 17.80 3.67 -2.81
C GLU A 102 16.68 2.66 -3.11
N ASN A 103 16.68 1.53 -2.41
CA ASN A 103 15.66 0.51 -2.53
C ASN A 103 14.27 1.03 -2.15
N TRP A 104 14.16 1.86 -1.11
CA TRP A 104 12.90 2.46 -0.68
C TRP A 104 12.53 3.69 -1.51
N ARG A 105 13.51 4.45 -1.98
CA ARG A 105 13.28 5.56 -2.91
C ARG A 105 12.54 5.11 -4.18
N VAL A 106 13.02 4.06 -4.83
CA VAL A 106 12.38 3.55 -6.07
C VAL A 106 11.00 2.95 -5.80
N ARG A 107 10.78 2.33 -4.63
CA ARG A 107 9.47 1.84 -4.22
C ARG A 107 8.48 2.95 -3.92
N LEU A 108 8.90 4.02 -3.26
CA LEU A 108 8.07 5.19 -3.01
C LEU A 108 7.65 5.86 -4.34
N GLN A 109 8.56 5.96 -5.30
CA GLN A 109 8.22 6.48 -6.63
C GLN A 109 7.20 5.59 -7.35
N MET A 110 7.34 4.27 -7.26
CA MET A 110 6.37 3.34 -7.84
C MET A 110 5.02 3.38 -7.09
N ALA A 111 5.03 3.58 -5.77
CA ALA A 111 3.83 3.77 -4.97
C ALA A 111 3.03 5.01 -5.40
N ARG A 112 3.71 6.13 -5.70
CA ARG A 112 3.06 7.34 -6.24
C ARG A 112 2.33 7.03 -7.55
N LYS A 113 2.97 6.30 -8.47
CA LYS A 113 2.36 5.86 -9.75
C LYS A 113 1.19 4.90 -9.54
N PHE A 114 1.28 4.00 -8.55
CA PHE A 114 0.22 3.06 -8.21
C PHE A 114 -1.04 3.78 -7.69
N VAL A 115 -0.87 4.70 -6.75
CA VAL A 115 -1.97 5.53 -6.22
C VAL A 115 -2.60 6.37 -7.33
N GLU A 116 -1.77 6.97 -8.20
CA GLU A 116 -2.24 7.72 -9.36
C GLU A 116 -3.06 6.83 -10.31
N ALA A 117 -2.60 5.61 -10.60
CA ALA A 117 -3.32 4.68 -11.47
C ALA A 117 -4.70 4.31 -10.90
N ILE A 118 -4.79 3.96 -9.61
CA ILE A 118 -6.07 3.68 -8.95
C ILE A 118 -7.02 4.86 -9.05
N ASN A 119 -6.55 6.06 -8.72
CA ASN A 119 -7.38 7.27 -8.70
C ASN A 119 -7.79 7.71 -10.11
N ARG A 120 -6.92 7.53 -11.12
CA ARG A 120 -7.25 7.79 -12.53
C ARG A 120 -8.41 6.90 -13.01
N HIS A 121 -8.53 5.69 -12.49
CA HIS A 121 -9.64 4.77 -12.77
C HIS A 121 -10.83 4.94 -11.81
N GLY A 122 -10.92 6.07 -11.10
CA GLY A 122 -12.07 6.43 -10.26
C GLY A 122 -12.03 5.84 -8.85
N GLY A 123 -10.90 5.28 -8.42
CA GLY A 123 -10.73 4.73 -7.07
C GLY A 123 -10.43 5.78 -6.00
N ASN A 124 -10.21 5.31 -4.78
CA ASN A 124 -9.93 6.12 -3.60
C ASN A 124 -8.66 5.60 -2.90
N ALA A 125 -7.51 5.91 -3.46
CA ALA A 125 -6.22 5.58 -2.89
C ALA A 125 -5.51 6.82 -2.35
N THR A 126 -4.90 6.71 -1.18
CA THR A 126 -4.14 7.78 -0.53
C THR A 126 -2.71 7.29 -0.23
N LEU A 127 -1.72 8.11 -0.56
CA LEU A 127 -0.34 7.93 -0.13
C LEU A 127 -0.03 8.94 0.97
N VAL A 128 0.42 8.43 2.11
CA VAL A 128 0.90 9.23 3.25
C VAL A 128 2.40 9.03 3.38
N GLU A 129 3.15 10.05 3.07
CA GLU A 129 4.57 10.15 3.35
C GLU A 129 4.69 10.84 4.71
N LEU A 130 5.08 10.11 5.75
CA LEU A 130 5.03 10.59 7.15
C LEU A 130 5.77 11.91 7.36
N PRO A 131 6.97 12.13 6.79
CA PRO A 131 7.64 13.41 6.92
C PRO A 131 6.86 14.61 6.36
N LYS A 132 6.04 14.39 5.32
CA LYS A 132 5.21 15.45 4.73
C LYS A 132 4.03 15.89 5.61
N ILE A 133 3.72 15.11 6.63
CA ILE A 133 2.71 15.43 7.65
C ILE A 133 3.32 15.74 9.02
N GLY A 134 4.65 15.92 9.08
CA GLY A 134 5.36 16.30 10.30
C GLY A 134 5.69 15.14 11.25
N ILE A 135 5.61 13.88 10.78
CA ILE A 135 5.97 12.70 11.57
C ILE A 135 7.31 12.18 11.06
N TYR A 136 8.29 12.08 11.95
CA TYR A 136 9.68 11.77 11.62
C TYR A 136 10.21 10.61 12.45
N GLY A 137 11.35 10.05 12.01
CA GLY A 137 12.09 9.01 12.72
C GLY A 137 11.57 7.58 12.49
N ASN A 138 10.64 7.40 11.56
CA ASN A 138 10.08 6.09 11.24
C ASN A 138 10.94 5.35 10.23
N THR A 139 11.39 4.17 10.63
CA THR A 139 12.12 3.22 9.78
C THR A 139 11.16 2.39 8.92
N HIS A 140 11.71 1.44 8.15
CA HIS A 140 10.88 0.47 7.43
C HIS A 140 9.93 -0.33 8.34
N PHE A 141 10.28 -0.50 9.61
CA PHE A 141 9.44 -1.18 10.59
C PHE A 141 8.61 -0.19 11.43
N LEU A 142 7.85 0.65 10.76
CA LEU A 142 7.07 1.75 11.33
C LEU A 142 6.30 1.36 12.62
N MET A 143 5.78 0.13 12.66
CA MET A 143 5.02 -0.40 13.80
C MET A 143 5.89 -0.75 15.02
N GLN A 144 7.22 -0.76 14.89
CA GLN A 144 8.17 -1.07 15.95
C GLN A 144 8.90 0.18 16.47
N ASP A 145 8.75 1.32 15.80
CA ASP A 145 9.39 2.57 16.18
C ASP A 145 8.74 3.18 17.44
N LEU A 146 9.44 4.11 18.09
CA LEU A 146 9.01 4.66 19.38
C LEU A 146 7.69 5.43 19.32
N ASN A 147 7.32 5.93 18.14
CA ASN A 147 6.07 6.66 17.91
C ASN A 147 4.97 5.77 17.29
N ASN A 148 5.07 4.46 17.43
CA ASN A 148 4.10 3.50 16.84
C ASN A 148 2.63 3.76 17.23
N ALA A 149 2.39 4.30 18.42
CA ALA A 149 1.05 4.71 18.86
C ALA A 149 0.47 5.84 18.00
N GLU A 150 1.32 6.76 17.52
CA GLU A 150 0.91 7.83 16.62
C GLU A 150 0.49 7.26 15.26
N LEU A 151 1.23 6.28 14.74
CA LEU A 151 0.88 5.59 13.51
C LEU A 151 -0.41 4.77 13.65
N ALA A 152 -0.60 4.09 14.79
CA ALA A 152 -1.85 3.41 15.09
C ALA A 152 -3.04 4.38 15.09
N ASN A 153 -2.87 5.59 15.65
CA ASN A 153 -3.87 6.64 15.61
C ASN A 153 -4.17 7.15 14.18
N LEU A 154 -3.17 7.17 13.27
CA LEU A 154 -3.43 7.50 11.87
C LEU A 154 -4.30 6.45 11.20
N LEU A 155 -4.01 5.18 11.44
CA LEU A 155 -4.82 4.07 10.94
C LEU A 155 -6.24 4.13 11.50
N ASP A 156 -6.40 4.33 12.80
CA ASP A 156 -7.71 4.45 13.46
C ASP A 156 -8.53 5.59 12.86
N LYS A 157 -7.93 6.77 12.67
CA LYS A 157 -8.58 7.90 12.02
C LYS A 157 -9.01 7.60 10.58
N TRP A 158 -8.22 6.84 9.83
CA TRP A 158 -8.58 6.42 8.49
C TRP A 158 -9.74 5.44 8.51
N LEU A 159 -9.70 4.40 9.36
CA LEU A 159 -10.78 3.42 9.53
C LEU A 159 -12.10 4.09 9.91
N ASN A 160 -12.07 5.05 10.84
CA ASN A 160 -13.25 5.81 11.24
C ASN A 160 -13.81 6.66 10.09
N ARG A 161 -12.97 7.33 9.30
CA ARG A 161 -13.40 8.11 8.13
C ARG A 161 -14.07 7.26 7.07
N GLN A 162 -13.60 6.02 6.89
CA GLN A 162 -14.22 5.06 5.97
C GLN A 162 -15.46 4.38 6.57
N ARG A 163 -15.84 4.71 7.82
CA ARG A 163 -16.97 4.12 8.55
C ARG A 163 -16.87 2.62 8.80
N PHE A 164 -15.67 2.06 8.78
CA PHE A 164 -15.47 0.65 9.11
C PHE A 164 -15.67 0.33 10.60
N LEU A 165 -15.49 1.34 11.47
CA LEU A 165 -15.66 1.25 12.90
C LEU A 165 -17.00 1.84 13.36
N THR A 166 -18.09 1.61 12.63
CA THR A 166 -19.42 1.97 13.12
C THR A 166 -19.73 1.15 14.38
N LYS A 167 -19.92 1.82 15.51
CA LYS A 167 -20.33 1.17 16.75
C LYS A 167 -21.55 0.30 16.46
N GLN A 168 -21.42 -1.02 16.63
CA GLN A 168 -22.59 -1.87 16.82
C GLN A 168 -23.33 -1.32 18.06
N LYS A 169 -24.55 -0.84 17.83
CA LYS A 169 -25.47 -0.45 18.93
C LYS A 169 -26.01 -1.68 19.57
#